data_bb7e90f9b03c9d07c5bb946e46256457
#
_entry.id   bb7e90f9b03c9d07c5bb946e46256457
#
_cell.length_a   1.000
_cell.length_b   1.000
_cell.length_c   1.000
_cell.angle_alpha   90.00
_cell.angle_beta   90.00
_cell.angle_gamma   90.00
#
_symmetry.space_group_name_H-M   'P 1'
#
loop_
_entity.id
_entity.type
_entity.pdbx_description
1 polymer ?
#
loop_
_entity_poly.entity_id
_entity_poly.type
_entity_poly.pdbx_seq_one_letter_code
_entity_poly.pdbx_strand_id
1 'polypeptide(L)'
;MDLPEFAVEARGLFKTYPAAGNMPAMAALKGVDLVIPRGSIFGLLGPNGAGKSTFINILAGLTRKTSGTVKIWGRDIDERPRDARAAIGVVPQEIAADVFFTPSESLEVQAGLYGVPKAERRTAELLAALGLADKSKAYVRQLSGGMKRRLMVAKAMVHNPPVLVLDEPTAGVDVELRKQLWSYVLSLNERGVTIVLTTHYLEEAESVCDTIAIVNRGELVACEPTAQLLRRLDTRTLVVTPDSPLAAAPAVPPFETRLRPNGELSVLFKTAEAGVEQVLAQVRAAGVSVKDLRTEEPDLEDVFLALTYAQPDAAPA
;
A
#
# COMPACT_ATOMS: atom_id res chain seq x y z
N MET A 1 -29.36 4.80 -11.13
CA MET A 1 -28.42 5.76 -10.53
C MET A 1 -27.10 5.59 -11.25
N ASP A 2 -26.55 6.66 -11.77
CA ASP A 2 -25.24 6.62 -12.37
C ASP A 2 -24.21 6.26 -11.32
N LEU A 3 -23.26 5.42 -11.69
CA LEU A 3 -22.16 5.02 -10.81
C LEU A 3 -21.24 6.23 -10.59
N PRO A 4 -20.73 6.48 -9.36
CA PRO A 4 -19.86 7.61 -9.11
C PRO A 4 -18.54 7.47 -9.89
N GLU A 5 -17.95 8.59 -10.27
CA GLU A 5 -16.64 8.63 -10.92
C GLU A 5 -15.54 8.15 -9.98
N PHE A 6 -15.61 8.57 -8.71
CA PHE A 6 -14.64 8.21 -7.68
C PHE A 6 -15.23 7.25 -6.66
N ALA A 7 -14.44 6.27 -6.26
CA ALA A 7 -14.77 5.35 -5.19
C ALA A 7 -14.64 6.02 -3.81
N VAL A 8 -13.61 6.87 -3.65
CA VAL A 8 -13.39 7.68 -2.45
C VAL A 8 -13.00 9.10 -2.87
N GLU A 9 -13.60 10.09 -2.22
CA GLU A 9 -13.23 11.50 -2.34
C GLU A 9 -13.00 12.07 -0.95
N ALA A 10 -11.83 12.65 -0.71
CA ALA A 10 -11.52 13.45 0.47
C ALA A 10 -11.12 14.86 0.02
N ARG A 11 -11.69 15.88 0.64
CA ARG A 11 -11.39 17.28 0.34
C ARG A 11 -11.13 18.05 1.63
N GLY A 12 -9.96 18.70 1.71
CA GLY A 12 -9.53 19.45 2.87
C GLY A 12 -9.62 18.63 4.15
N LEU A 13 -9.22 17.37 4.12
CA LEU A 13 -9.40 16.44 5.25
C LEU A 13 -8.40 16.73 6.36
N PHE A 14 -8.90 17.20 7.50
CA PHE A 14 -8.13 17.42 8.72
C PHE A 14 -8.50 16.40 9.80
N LYS A 15 -7.50 15.96 10.53
CA LYS A 15 -7.67 15.23 11.79
C LYS A 15 -6.64 15.66 12.80
N THR A 16 -7.12 16.26 13.89
CA THR A 16 -6.32 16.56 15.07
C THR A 16 -6.83 15.73 16.23
N TYR A 17 -5.95 14.98 16.86
CA TYR A 17 -6.22 14.34 18.16
C TYR A 17 -5.95 15.38 19.27
N PRO A 18 -6.88 15.59 20.20
CA PRO A 18 -6.68 16.53 21.29
C PRO A 18 -5.55 16.06 22.22
N ALA A 19 -4.97 16.99 22.96
CA ALA A 19 -4.04 16.64 24.04
C ALA A 19 -4.71 15.69 25.05
N ALA A 20 -3.98 14.66 25.44
CA ALA A 20 -4.44 13.67 26.42
C ALA A 20 -3.32 13.34 27.40
N GLY A 21 -3.56 13.57 28.70
CA GLY A 21 -2.52 13.42 29.72
C GLY A 21 -1.28 14.27 29.39
N ASN A 22 -0.11 13.63 29.31
CA ASN A 22 1.15 14.29 28.96
C ASN A 22 1.42 14.40 27.44
N MET A 23 0.50 13.89 26.60
CA MET A 23 0.67 13.97 25.13
C MET A 23 0.09 15.27 24.60
N PRO A 24 0.85 16.07 23.83
CA PRO A 24 0.34 17.26 23.18
C PRO A 24 -0.69 16.91 22.09
N ALA A 25 -1.48 17.89 21.68
CA ALA A 25 -2.37 17.75 20.53
C ALA A 25 -1.55 17.39 19.27
N MET A 26 -2.03 16.41 18.50
CA MET A 26 -1.33 15.92 17.31
C MET A 26 -2.21 16.06 16.06
N ALA A 27 -1.74 16.82 15.09
CA ALA A 27 -2.37 16.91 13.77
C ALA A 27 -1.93 15.70 12.92
N ALA A 28 -2.80 14.71 12.82
CA ALA A 28 -2.53 13.46 12.09
C ALA A 28 -2.83 13.59 10.58
N LEU A 29 -3.75 14.47 10.18
CA LEU A 29 -4.02 14.84 8.79
C LEU A 29 -4.17 16.36 8.71
N LYS A 30 -3.58 16.97 7.68
CA LYS A 30 -3.43 18.42 7.55
C LYS A 30 -3.92 18.92 6.19
N GLY A 31 -5.23 18.78 5.93
CA GLY A 31 -5.82 19.25 4.68
C GLY A 31 -5.58 18.31 3.49
N VAL A 32 -5.73 17.01 3.70
CA VAL A 32 -5.51 16.02 2.64
C VAL A 32 -6.65 16.11 1.60
N ASP A 33 -6.26 16.37 0.35
CA ASP A 33 -7.10 16.26 -0.84
C ASP A 33 -6.73 15.00 -1.61
N LEU A 34 -7.62 14.01 -1.64
CA LEU A 34 -7.36 12.71 -2.26
C LEU A 34 -8.59 12.19 -2.97
N VAL A 35 -8.42 11.73 -4.20
CA VAL A 35 -9.45 11.03 -4.95
C VAL A 35 -8.95 9.65 -5.37
N ILE A 36 -9.80 8.64 -5.24
CA ILE A 36 -9.52 7.27 -5.64
C ILE A 36 -10.49 6.90 -6.77
N PRO A 37 -9.99 6.68 -7.99
CA PRO A 37 -10.84 6.29 -9.11
C PRO A 37 -11.55 4.96 -8.86
N ARG A 38 -12.75 4.82 -9.39
CA ARG A 38 -13.49 3.56 -9.33
C ARG A 38 -12.79 2.46 -10.13
N GLY A 39 -12.76 1.24 -9.56
CA GLY A 39 -12.17 0.06 -10.18
C GLY A 39 -10.64 0.05 -10.24
N SER A 40 -9.97 1.00 -9.59
CA SER A 40 -8.51 1.02 -9.51
C SER A 40 -7.99 0.24 -8.31
N ILE A 41 -6.72 -0.17 -8.39
CA ILE A 41 -5.91 -0.58 -7.25
C ILE A 41 -5.06 0.62 -6.84
N PHE A 42 -5.33 1.17 -5.68
CA PHE A 42 -4.76 2.40 -5.18
C PHE A 42 -3.86 2.16 -3.97
N GLY A 43 -2.58 2.53 -4.07
CA GLY A 43 -1.62 2.45 -2.98
C GLY A 43 -1.62 3.73 -2.13
N LEU A 44 -1.77 3.59 -0.81
CA LEU A 44 -1.61 4.68 0.15
C LEU A 44 -0.35 4.39 0.99
N LEU A 45 0.75 5.04 0.66
CA LEU A 45 2.07 4.80 1.23
C LEU A 45 2.51 5.95 2.13
N GLY A 46 3.51 5.71 2.96
CA GLY A 46 4.08 6.70 3.84
C GLY A 46 4.77 6.05 5.04
N PRO A 47 5.68 6.75 5.73
CA PRO A 47 6.34 6.23 6.92
C PRO A 47 5.34 5.99 8.07
N ASN A 48 5.82 5.34 9.13
CA ASN A 48 5.01 5.16 10.34
C ASN A 48 4.68 6.53 10.95
N GLY A 49 3.41 6.71 11.34
CA GLY A 49 2.92 7.99 11.85
C GLY A 49 2.56 9.02 10.76
N ALA A 50 2.68 8.69 9.47
CA ALA A 50 2.33 9.60 8.37
C ALA A 50 0.85 9.98 8.28
N GLY A 51 -0.05 9.23 8.94
CA GLY A 51 -1.49 9.49 8.91
C GLY A 51 -2.32 8.43 8.15
N LYS A 52 -1.70 7.41 7.55
CA LYS A 52 -2.38 6.37 6.76
C LYS A 52 -3.52 5.68 7.53
N SER A 53 -3.20 5.12 8.69
CA SER A 53 -4.21 4.42 9.53
C SER A 53 -5.30 5.38 10.04
N THR A 54 -4.97 6.66 10.25
CA THR A 54 -5.97 7.69 10.57
C THR A 54 -6.93 7.91 9.41
N PHE A 55 -6.42 8.01 8.18
CA PHE A 55 -7.22 8.13 6.98
C PHE A 55 -8.15 6.92 6.81
N ILE A 56 -7.62 5.69 6.91
CA ILE A 56 -8.40 4.45 6.84
C ILE A 56 -9.47 4.40 7.94
N ASN A 57 -9.13 4.74 9.18
CA ASN A 57 -10.07 4.74 10.29
C ASN A 57 -11.21 5.75 10.11
N ILE A 58 -10.96 6.86 9.43
CA ILE A 58 -12.02 7.81 9.05
C ILE A 58 -12.94 7.18 8.00
N LEU A 59 -12.40 6.52 6.96
CA LEU A 59 -13.20 5.81 5.95
C LEU A 59 -14.03 4.70 6.58
N ALA A 60 -13.45 3.94 7.51
CA ALA A 60 -14.12 2.87 8.25
C ALA A 60 -15.21 3.38 9.22
N GLY A 61 -15.26 4.69 9.49
CA GLY A 61 -16.13 5.28 10.49
C GLY A 61 -15.73 4.99 11.95
N LEU A 62 -14.48 4.56 12.17
CA LEU A 62 -13.91 4.30 13.49
C LEU A 62 -13.37 5.59 14.14
N THR A 63 -13.03 6.58 13.34
CA THR A 63 -12.52 7.88 13.80
C THR A 63 -13.28 9.00 13.11
N ARG A 64 -13.72 10.01 13.88
CA ARG A 64 -14.33 11.21 13.31
C ARG A 64 -13.25 12.16 12.82
N LYS A 65 -13.42 12.70 11.61
CA LYS A 65 -12.59 13.81 11.11
C LYS A 65 -12.78 15.09 11.93
N THR A 66 -11.81 15.99 11.91
CA THR A 66 -11.92 17.30 12.54
C THR A 66 -12.65 18.28 11.60
N SER A 67 -12.27 18.28 10.31
CA SER A 67 -12.91 19.10 9.26
C SER A 67 -12.67 18.50 7.88
N GLY A 68 -13.19 19.16 6.84
CA GLY A 68 -13.15 18.66 5.46
C GLY A 68 -14.36 17.78 5.12
N THR A 69 -14.40 17.24 3.92
CA THR A 69 -15.46 16.34 3.44
C THR A 69 -14.87 15.01 2.99
N VAL A 70 -15.61 13.92 3.21
CA VAL A 70 -15.24 12.59 2.73
C VAL A 70 -16.47 11.90 2.18
N LYS A 71 -16.38 11.40 0.96
CA LYS A 71 -17.41 10.59 0.33
C LYS A 71 -16.86 9.22 -0.02
N ILE A 72 -17.66 8.18 0.21
CA ILE A 72 -17.39 6.80 -0.20
C ILE A 72 -18.51 6.38 -1.14
N TRP A 73 -18.18 6.05 -2.36
CA TRP A 73 -19.13 5.69 -3.41
C TRP A 73 -20.23 6.75 -3.60
N GLY A 74 -19.80 8.04 -3.59
CA GLY A 74 -20.68 9.20 -3.70
C GLY A 74 -21.52 9.53 -2.45
N ARG A 75 -21.33 8.79 -1.33
CA ARG A 75 -22.09 8.97 -0.07
C ARG A 75 -21.23 9.68 0.96
N ASP A 76 -21.66 10.84 1.42
CA ASP A 76 -20.95 11.57 2.46
C ASP A 76 -21.00 10.80 3.79
N ILE A 77 -19.83 10.69 4.47
CA ILE A 77 -19.69 9.88 5.69
C ILE A 77 -20.41 10.50 6.90
N ASP A 78 -20.67 11.80 6.90
CA ASP A 78 -21.40 12.49 7.98
C ASP A 78 -22.90 12.51 7.74
N GLU A 79 -23.34 12.74 6.50
CA GLU A 79 -24.76 12.82 6.14
C GLU A 79 -25.39 11.41 6.03
N ARG A 80 -24.66 10.46 5.44
CA ARG A 80 -25.13 9.09 5.17
C ARG A 80 -24.18 8.02 5.70
N PRO A 81 -23.87 8.02 7.01
CA PRO A 81 -22.79 7.17 7.57
C PRO A 81 -23.05 5.67 7.42
N ARG A 82 -24.32 5.22 7.41
CA ARG A 82 -24.66 3.81 7.23
C ARG A 82 -24.42 3.37 5.79
N ASP A 83 -24.84 4.20 4.83
CA ASP A 83 -24.68 3.91 3.41
C ASP A 83 -23.22 3.95 2.97
N ALA A 84 -22.44 4.91 3.53
CA ALA A 84 -21.01 4.99 3.30
C ALA A 84 -20.29 3.74 3.83
N ARG A 85 -20.62 3.28 5.06
CA ARG A 85 -20.05 2.04 5.61
C ARG A 85 -20.49 0.78 4.86
N ALA A 86 -21.70 0.76 4.29
CA ALA A 86 -22.14 -0.35 3.45
C ALA A 86 -21.43 -0.40 2.10
N ALA A 87 -20.77 0.70 1.67
CA ALA A 87 -20.00 0.75 0.44
C ALA A 87 -18.53 0.36 0.60
N ILE A 88 -18.07 0.06 1.81
CA ILE A 88 -16.66 -0.23 2.08
C ILE A 88 -16.51 -1.48 2.95
N GLY A 89 -15.58 -2.36 2.56
CA GLY A 89 -15.05 -3.43 3.40
C GLY A 89 -13.65 -3.05 3.87
N VAL A 90 -13.32 -3.29 5.13
CA VAL A 90 -12.00 -2.95 5.69
C VAL A 90 -11.38 -4.17 6.33
N VAL A 91 -10.16 -4.48 5.92
CA VAL A 91 -9.29 -5.50 6.53
C VAL A 91 -8.22 -4.77 7.33
N PRO A 92 -8.31 -4.76 8.65
CA PRO A 92 -7.35 -4.05 9.49
C PRO A 92 -6.00 -4.76 9.55
N GLN A 93 -4.96 -4.03 9.92
CA GLN A 93 -3.62 -4.56 10.13
C GLN A 93 -3.59 -5.66 11.20
N GLU A 94 -4.27 -5.45 12.32
CA GLU A 94 -4.38 -6.46 13.37
C GLU A 94 -5.46 -7.50 13.05
N ILE A 95 -5.20 -8.76 13.38
CA ILE A 95 -6.15 -9.85 13.16
C ILE A 95 -7.18 -9.84 14.29
N ALA A 96 -8.26 -9.07 14.11
CA ALA A 96 -9.40 -9.02 15.02
C ALA A 96 -10.42 -10.14 14.68
N ALA A 97 -10.04 -11.39 14.90
CA ALA A 97 -10.91 -12.54 14.68
C ALA A 97 -11.35 -13.14 16.01
N ASP A 98 -12.67 -13.35 16.19
CA ASP A 98 -13.19 -14.02 17.37
C ASP A 98 -12.80 -15.50 17.34
N VAL A 99 -12.04 -15.89 18.35
CA VAL A 99 -11.43 -17.23 18.46
C VAL A 99 -12.43 -18.35 18.75
N PHE A 100 -13.62 -18.01 19.21
CA PHE A 100 -14.67 -18.96 19.62
C PHE A 100 -15.65 -19.31 18.49
N PHE A 101 -15.65 -18.56 17.40
CA PHE A 101 -16.44 -18.86 16.21
C PHE A 101 -15.67 -19.76 15.25
N THR A 102 -16.41 -20.45 14.40
CA THR A 102 -15.89 -21.04 13.16
C THR A 102 -15.86 -19.97 12.06
N PRO A 103 -15.06 -20.15 10.97
CA PRO A 103 -15.09 -19.26 9.81
C PRO A 103 -16.51 -19.07 9.25
N SER A 104 -17.29 -20.13 9.15
CA SER A 104 -18.68 -20.04 8.67
C SER A 104 -19.55 -19.17 9.58
N GLU A 105 -19.53 -19.40 10.89
CA GLU A 105 -20.28 -18.60 11.86
C GLU A 105 -19.83 -17.14 11.84
N SER A 106 -18.52 -16.89 11.78
CA SER A 106 -17.98 -15.52 11.71
C SER A 106 -18.52 -14.74 10.51
N LEU A 107 -18.62 -15.38 9.33
CA LEU A 107 -19.18 -14.75 8.13
C LEU A 107 -20.69 -14.57 8.24
N GLU A 108 -21.41 -15.57 8.78
CA GLU A 108 -22.85 -15.47 8.96
C GLU A 108 -23.25 -14.34 9.93
N VAL A 109 -22.53 -14.20 11.04
CA VAL A 109 -22.74 -13.10 12.01
C VAL A 109 -22.44 -11.76 11.34
N GLN A 110 -21.32 -11.65 10.64
CA GLN A 110 -20.92 -10.41 9.95
C GLN A 110 -21.94 -10.01 8.88
N ALA A 111 -22.40 -10.96 8.05
CA ALA A 111 -23.43 -10.71 7.05
C ALA A 111 -24.74 -10.24 7.69
N GLY A 112 -25.13 -10.83 8.84
CA GLY A 112 -26.27 -10.39 9.61
C GLY A 112 -26.16 -8.95 10.12
N LEU A 113 -24.99 -8.55 10.59
CA LEU A 113 -24.71 -7.16 11.04
C LEU A 113 -24.85 -6.13 9.91
N TYR A 114 -24.51 -6.51 8.67
CA TYR A 114 -24.72 -5.69 7.49
C TYR A 114 -26.14 -5.81 6.90
N GLY A 115 -27.02 -6.62 7.50
CA GLY A 115 -28.40 -6.80 7.06
C GLY A 115 -28.54 -7.64 5.78
N VAL A 116 -27.53 -8.45 5.43
CA VAL A 116 -27.58 -9.33 4.25
C VAL A 116 -28.60 -10.45 4.50
N PRO A 117 -29.67 -10.57 3.68
CA PRO A 117 -30.66 -11.63 3.81
C PRO A 117 -30.00 -13.02 3.74
N LYS A 118 -30.51 -13.99 4.49
CA LYS A 118 -29.91 -15.34 4.54
C LYS A 118 -29.78 -15.99 3.15
N ALA A 119 -30.73 -15.76 2.26
CA ALA A 119 -30.74 -16.30 0.91
C ALA A 119 -29.65 -15.68 -0.01
N GLU A 120 -29.12 -14.49 0.34
CA GLU A 120 -28.13 -13.76 -0.44
C GLU A 120 -26.71 -13.90 0.12
N ARG A 121 -26.56 -14.60 1.24
CA ARG A 121 -25.25 -14.78 1.90
C ARG A 121 -24.35 -15.71 1.09
N ARG A 122 -23.15 -15.26 0.86
CA ARG A 122 -22.15 -15.93 0.02
C ARG A 122 -21.07 -16.64 0.87
N THR A 123 -21.41 -17.08 2.07
CA THR A 123 -20.47 -17.67 3.06
C THR A 123 -19.64 -18.80 2.46
N ALA A 124 -20.29 -19.79 1.84
CA ALA A 124 -19.59 -20.94 1.24
C ALA A 124 -18.69 -20.53 0.07
N GLU A 125 -19.17 -19.63 -0.79
CA GLU A 125 -18.41 -19.09 -1.92
C GLU A 125 -17.16 -18.34 -1.46
N LEU A 126 -17.30 -17.44 -0.48
CA LEU A 126 -16.19 -16.66 0.06
C LEU A 126 -15.12 -17.56 0.71
N LEU A 127 -15.56 -18.56 1.49
CA LEU A 127 -14.63 -19.51 2.10
C LEU A 127 -13.91 -20.36 1.05
N ALA A 128 -14.59 -20.79 -0.01
CA ALA A 128 -13.99 -21.55 -1.09
C ALA A 128 -12.98 -20.70 -1.89
N ALA A 129 -13.35 -19.47 -2.24
CA ALA A 129 -12.50 -18.55 -3.00
C ALA A 129 -11.18 -18.20 -2.25
N LEU A 130 -11.22 -18.23 -0.92
CA LEU A 130 -10.05 -17.95 -0.07
C LEU A 130 -9.36 -19.22 0.47
N GLY A 131 -9.72 -20.40 -0.05
CA GLY A 131 -9.11 -21.67 0.35
C GLY A 131 -9.32 -22.01 1.82
N LEU A 132 -10.52 -21.72 2.35
CA LEU A 132 -10.94 -21.99 3.73
C LEU A 132 -12.12 -22.96 3.83
N ALA A 133 -12.54 -23.56 2.72
CA ALA A 133 -13.72 -24.44 2.67
C ALA A 133 -13.60 -25.65 3.59
N ASP A 134 -12.42 -26.28 3.60
CA ASP A 134 -12.08 -27.44 4.46
C ASP A 134 -11.99 -27.10 5.95
N LYS A 135 -11.80 -25.80 6.28
CA LYS A 135 -11.71 -25.24 7.64
C LYS A 135 -12.99 -24.53 8.08
N SER A 136 -14.04 -24.55 7.28
CA SER A 136 -15.31 -23.80 7.52
C SER A 136 -15.92 -24.08 8.89
N LYS A 137 -15.72 -25.30 9.45
CA LYS A 137 -16.24 -25.76 10.75
C LYS A 137 -15.17 -25.87 11.85
N ALA A 138 -13.89 -25.59 11.55
CA ALA A 138 -12.84 -25.56 12.55
C ALA A 138 -12.92 -24.23 13.35
N TYR A 139 -12.58 -24.22 14.63
CA TYR A 139 -12.54 -22.96 15.37
C TYR A 139 -11.43 -22.04 14.84
N VAL A 140 -11.70 -20.73 14.82
CA VAL A 140 -10.74 -19.70 14.35
C VAL A 140 -9.42 -19.76 15.13
N ARG A 141 -9.42 -20.17 16.40
CA ARG A 141 -8.18 -20.38 17.20
C ARG A 141 -7.25 -21.44 16.61
N GLN A 142 -7.78 -22.37 15.84
CA GLN A 142 -7.02 -23.47 15.21
C GLN A 142 -6.43 -23.09 13.84
N LEU A 143 -6.80 -21.92 13.31
CA LEU A 143 -6.30 -21.44 12.03
C LEU A 143 -4.90 -20.83 12.18
N SER A 144 -4.07 -21.02 11.17
CA SER A 144 -2.79 -20.30 11.04
C SER A 144 -3.00 -18.79 10.90
N GLY A 145 -1.95 -18.00 11.08
CA GLY A 145 -1.99 -16.53 10.89
C GLY A 145 -2.49 -16.16 9.49
N GLY A 146 -1.94 -16.80 8.44
CA GLY A 146 -2.36 -16.58 7.07
C GLY A 146 -3.82 -16.99 6.79
N MET A 147 -4.31 -18.09 7.40
CA MET A 147 -5.73 -18.47 7.31
C MET A 147 -6.64 -17.42 7.99
N LYS A 148 -6.25 -16.91 9.15
CA LYS A 148 -6.97 -15.85 9.83
C LYS A 148 -6.99 -14.57 8.99
N ARG A 149 -5.89 -14.20 8.34
CA ARG A 149 -5.83 -13.05 7.45
C ARG A 149 -6.80 -13.19 6.28
N ARG A 150 -6.84 -14.35 5.63
CA ARG A 150 -7.81 -14.64 4.56
C ARG A 150 -9.26 -14.61 5.05
N LEU A 151 -9.52 -15.08 6.27
CA LEU A 151 -10.85 -14.96 6.89
C LEU A 151 -11.25 -13.50 7.10
N MET A 152 -10.33 -12.60 7.47
CA MET A 152 -10.60 -11.16 7.59
C MET A 152 -11.02 -10.55 6.24
N VAL A 153 -10.37 -10.97 5.14
CA VAL A 153 -10.78 -10.55 3.79
C VAL A 153 -12.19 -11.07 3.46
N ALA A 154 -12.48 -12.34 3.76
CA ALA A 154 -13.83 -12.88 3.60
C ALA A 154 -14.87 -12.08 4.39
N LYS A 155 -14.59 -11.74 5.65
CA LYS A 155 -15.45 -10.90 6.50
C LYS A 155 -15.71 -9.52 5.90
N ALA A 156 -14.69 -8.88 5.33
CA ALA A 156 -14.82 -7.59 4.69
C ALA A 156 -15.70 -7.63 3.42
N MET A 157 -15.83 -8.80 2.79
CA MET A 157 -16.56 -8.99 1.53
C MET A 157 -17.99 -9.56 1.69
N VAL A 158 -18.46 -9.85 2.92
CA VAL A 158 -19.77 -10.51 3.12
C VAL A 158 -20.96 -9.72 2.59
N HIS A 159 -20.88 -8.39 2.55
CA HIS A 159 -21.91 -7.49 2.07
C HIS A 159 -21.64 -6.95 0.66
N ASN A 160 -20.69 -7.57 -0.05
CA ASN A 160 -20.29 -7.23 -1.43
C ASN A 160 -20.01 -5.73 -1.66
N PRO A 161 -19.13 -5.12 -0.88
CA PRO A 161 -18.84 -3.69 -0.99
C PRO A 161 -18.13 -3.39 -2.32
N PRO A 162 -18.39 -2.22 -2.95
CA PRO A 162 -17.63 -1.79 -4.13
C PRO A 162 -16.24 -1.26 -3.84
N VAL A 163 -15.89 -1.04 -2.55
CA VAL A 163 -14.55 -0.60 -2.12
C VAL A 163 -14.02 -1.55 -1.05
N LEU A 164 -12.82 -2.06 -1.24
CA LEU A 164 -12.11 -2.90 -0.26
C LEU A 164 -10.81 -2.21 0.16
N VAL A 165 -10.67 -1.96 1.45
CA VAL A 165 -9.44 -1.42 2.06
C VAL A 165 -8.67 -2.54 2.72
N LEU A 166 -7.40 -2.65 2.39
CA LEU A 166 -6.46 -3.64 2.90
C LEU A 166 -5.33 -2.91 3.63
N ASP A 167 -5.34 -2.96 4.96
CA ASP A 167 -4.29 -2.33 5.76
C ASP A 167 -3.22 -3.38 6.09
N GLU A 168 -2.06 -3.27 5.42
CA GLU A 168 -0.93 -4.21 5.51
C GLU A 168 -1.33 -5.70 5.37
N PRO A 169 -2.00 -6.10 4.29
CA PRO A 169 -2.65 -7.42 4.19
C PRO A 169 -1.67 -8.59 4.19
N THR A 170 -0.41 -8.38 3.85
CA THR A 170 0.63 -9.41 3.67
C THR A 170 1.65 -9.44 4.81
N ALA A 171 1.50 -8.56 5.82
CA ALA A 171 2.41 -8.54 6.96
C ALA A 171 2.42 -9.88 7.71
N GLY A 172 3.62 -10.49 7.83
CA GLY A 172 3.79 -11.78 8.51
C GLY A 172 3.18 -12.99 7.80
N VAL A 173 2.85 -12.87 6.50
CA VAL A 173 2.31 -13.94 5.67
C VAL A 173 3.43 -14.56 4.84
N ASP A 174 3.50 -15.90 4.76
CA ASP A 174 4.46 -16.60 3.90
C ASP A 174 4.19 -16.36 2.40
N VAL A 175 5.19 -16.65 1.57
CA VAL A 175 5.19 -16.34 0.13
C VAL A 175 4.03 -16.99 -0.61
N GLU A 176 3.70 -18.24 -0.31
CA GLU A 176 2.64 -18.98 -1.00
C GLU A 176 1.26 -18.42 -0.65
N LEU A 177 1.00 -18.17 0.63
CA LEU A 177 -0.25 -17.59 1.08
C LEU A 177 -0.42 -16.14 0.61
N ARG A 178 0.69 -15.39 0.46
CA ARG A 178 0.71 -14.04 -0.11
C ARG A 178 0.23 -14.06 -1.57
N LYS A 179 0.77 -14.98 -2.39
CA LYS A 179 0.34 -15.16 -3.79
C LYS A 179 -1.15 -15.47 -3.91
N GLN A 180 -1.65 -16.38 -3.07
CA GLN A 180 -3.09 -16.74 -3.05
C GLN A 180 -3.97 -15.54 -2.68
N LEU A 181 -3.55 -14.73 -1.69
CA LEU A 181 -4.28 -13.52 -1.31
C LEU A 181 -4.32 -12.52 -2.47
N TRP A 182 -3.18 -12.25 -3.10
CA TRP A 182 -3.12 -11.33 -4.23
C TRP A 182 -3.94 -11.82 -5.42
N SER A 183 -3.88 -13.11 -5.76
CA SER A 183 -4.72 -13.69 -6.82
C SER A 183 -6.20 -13.43 -6.57
N TYR A 184 -6.67 -13.58 -5.33
CA TYR A 184 -8.05 -13.29 -4.98
C TYR A 184 -8.37 -11.79 -5.06
N VAL A 185 -7.51 -10.91 -4.52
CA VAL A 185 -7.70 -9.45 -4.54
C VAL A 185 -7.75 -8.94 -5.99
N LEU A 186 -6.86 -9.39 -6.85
CA LEU A 186 -6.85 -9.05 -8.28
C LEU A 186 -8.14 -9.50 -8.96
N SER A 187 -8.63 -10.72 -8.65
CA SER A 187 -9.91 -11.20 -9.18
C SER A 187 -11.13 -10.39 -8.71
N LEU A 188 -11.07 -9.75 -7.55
CA LEU A 188 -12.10 -8.80 -7.10
C LEU A 188 -12.02 -7.50 -7.91
N ASN A 189 -10.82 -7.00 -8.17
CA ASN A 189 -10.61 -5.80 -8.96
C ASN A 189 -11.06 -5.98 -10.41
N GLU A 190 -10.76 -7.11 -11.05
CA GLU A 190 -11.27 -7.48 -12.38
C GLU A 190 -12.81 -7.48 -12.44
N ARG A 191 -13.47 -7.75 -11.33
CA ARG A 191 -14.95 -7.66 -11.19
C ARG A 191 -15.46 -6.26 -10.85
N GLY A 192 -14.57 -5.25 -10.84
CA GLY A 192 -14.88 -3.84 -10.65
C GLY A 192 -14.83 -3.36 -9.20
N VAL A 193 -14.35 -4.15 -8.25
CA VAL A 193 -14.11 -3.70 -6.87
C VAL A 193 -12.89 -2.78 -6.85
N THR A 194 -13.04 -1.61 -6.25
CA THR A 194 -11.91 -0.70 -6.02
C THR A 194 -11.11 -1.17 -4.80
N ILE A 195 -9.80 -1.29 -4.95
CA ILE A 195 -8.91 -1.75 -3.88
C ILE A 195 -8.09 -0.55 -3.38
N VAL A 196 -8.07 -0.35 -2.06
CA VAL A 196 -7.18 0.60 -1.39
C VAL A 196 -6.20 -0.18 -0.54
N LEU A 197 -4.93 -0.07 -0.85
CA LEU A 197 -3.85 -0.84 -0.21
C LEU A 197 -2.95 0.07 0.60
N THR A 198 -2.66 -0.30 1.85
CA THR A 198 -1.45 0.16 2.53
C THR A 198 -0.48 -0.99 2.67
N THR A 199 0.79 -0.73 2.48
CA THR A 199 1.85 -1.72 2.69
C THR A 199 3.16 -1.01 3.02
N HIS A 200 4.05 -1.70 3.71
CA HIS A 200 5.45 -1.33 3.84
C HIS A 200 6.36 -2.12 2.87
N TYR A 201 5.79 -3.06 2.12
CA TYR A 201 6.47 -3.76 1.02
C TYR A 201 6.25 -2.96 -0.28
N LEU A 202 7.20 -2.06 -0.58
CA LEU A 202 7.07 -1.14 -1.71
C LEU A 202 7.05 -1.88 -3.06
N GLU A 203 7.77 -2.99 -3.19
CA GLU A 203 7.73 -3.88 -4.36
C GLU A 203 6.30 -4.41 -4.64
N GLU A 204 5.51 -4.72 -3.59
CA GLU A 204 4.11 -5.12 -3.79
C GLU A 204 3.28 -3.97 -4.36
N ALA A 205 3.40 -2.77 -3.76
CA ALA A 205 2.68 -1.60 -4.24
C ALA A 205 3.04 -1.26 -5.69
N GLU A 206 4.33 -1.33 -6.03
CA GLU A 206 4.82 -1.11 -7.39
C GLU A 206 4.21 -2.10 -8.39
N SER A 207 4.13 -3.38 -8.01
CA SER A 207 3.67 -4.44 -8.91
C SER A 207 2.16 -4.47 -9.13
N VAL A 208 1.34 -3.97 -8.17
CA VAL A 208 -0.12 -4.14 -8.24
C VAL A 208 -0.91 -2.83 -8.31
N CYS A 209 -0.34 -1.68 -7.88
CA CYS A 209 -1.10 -0.43 -7.83
C CYS A 209 -1.06 0.34 -9.15
N ASP A 210 -2.23 0.78 -9.62
CA ASP A 210 -2.35 1.68 -10.77
C ASP A 210 -1.87 3.08 -10.43
N THR A 211 -2.20 3.55 -9.21
CA THR A 211 -1.90 4.88 -8.68
C THR A 211 -1.42 4.76 -7.25
N ILE A 212 -0.42 5.54 -6.91
CA ILE A 212 0.16 5.59 -5.57
C ILE A 212 0.07 7.01 -5.03
N ALA A 213 -0.45 7.13 -3.81
CA ALA A 213 -0.39 8.33 -2.99
C ALA A 213 0.66 8.14 -1.88
N ILE A 214 1.56 9.10 -1.75
CA ILE A 214 2.54 9.14 -0.66
C ILE A 214 2.14 10.22 0.31
N VAL A 215 1.92 9.81 1.56
CA VAL A 215 1.59 10.71 2.68
C VAL A 215 2.77 10.77 3.62
N ASN A 216 3.15 11.98 4.04
CA ASN A 216 4.20 12.19 5.03
C ASN A 216 3.76 13.28 6.02
N ARG A 217 3.93 13.04 7.31
CA ARG A 217 3.60 13.99 8.40
C ARG A 217 2.18 14.59 8.32
N GLY A 218 1.23 13.79 7.83
CA GLY A 218 -0.19 14.17 7.68
C GLY A 218 -0.53 14.94 6.39
N GLU A 219 0.41 15.12 5.49
CA GLU A 219 0.26 15.84 4.22
C GLU A 219 0.43 14.90 3.03
N LEU A 220 -0.29 15.16 1.94
CA LEU A 220 -0.14 14.44 0.68
C LEU A 220 1.08 14.99 -0.07
N VAL A 221 2.13 14.17 -0.21
CA VAL A 221 3.38 14.56 -0.87
C VAL A 221 3.33 14.30 -2.38
N ALA A 222 2.73 13.19 -2.77
CA ALA A 222 2.55 12.82 -4.17
C ALA A 222 1.28 11.96 -4.33
N CYS A 223 0.63 12.05 -5.50
CA CYS A 223 -0.48 11.17 -5.90
C CYS A 223 -0.48 11.07 -7.42
N GLU A 224 0.05 9.97 -7.95
CA GLU A 224 0.30 9.81 -9.39
C GLU A 224 0.14 8.35 -9.83
N PRO A 225 -0.10 8.08 -11.13
CA PRO A 225 0.06 6.76 -11.69
C PRO A 225 1.45 6.19 -11.36
N THR A 226 1.51 4.91 -10.98
CA THR A 226 2.76 4.26 -10.54
C THR A 226 3.90 4.45 -11.55
N ALA A 227 3.61 4.30 -12.84
CA ALA A 227 4.61 4.50 -13.89
C ALA A 227 5.14 5.94 -13.99
N GLN A 228 4.34 6.96 -13.62
CA GLN A 228 4.80 8.35 -13.57
C GLN A 228 5.64 8.61 -12.32
N LEU A 229 5.23 8.06 -11.19
CA LEU A 229 5.94 8.20 -9.94
C LEU A 229 7.37 7.63 -10.04
N LEU A 230 7.56 6.47 -10.65
CA LEU A 230 8.87 5.86 -10.90
C LEU A 230 9.77 6.73 -11.79
N ARG A 231 9.19 7.47 -12.73
CA ARG A 231 9.93 8.38 -13.62
C ARG A 231 10.34 9.70 -12.98
N ARG A 232 9.94 9.98 -11.73
CA ARG A 232 10.33 11.22 -11.04
C ARG A 232 11.84 11.30 -10.76
N LEU A 233 12.48 10.16 -10.59
CA LEU A 233 13.93 10.09 -10.49
C LEU A 233 14.50 9.84 -11.89
N ASP A 234 15.14 10.88 -12.46
CA ASP A 234 15.88 10.77 -13.72
C ASP A 234 17.26 10.14 -13.46
N THR A 235 17.30 9.04 -12.75
CA THR A 235 18.52 8.33 -12.40
C THR A 235 18.48 6.90 -12.89
N ARG A 236 19.64 6.35 -13.23
CA ARG A 236 19.86 4.92 -13.50
C ARG A 236 21.10 4.45 -12.77
N THR A 237 21.13 3.20 -12.42
CA THR A 237 22.32 2.56 -11.85
C THR A 237 22.92 1.61 -12.89
N LEU A 238 24.16 1.87 -13.30
CA LEU A 238 24.93 0.87 -14.03
C LEU A 238 25.57 -0.07 -13.00
N VAL A 239 25.19 -1.33 -13.05
CA VAL A 239 25.77 -2.39 -12.21
C VAL A 239 26.78 -3.16 -13.06
N VAL A 240 28.00 -3.19 -12.60
CA VAL A 240 29.14 -3.82 -13.26
C VAL A 240 29.63 -4.98 -12.40
N THR A 241 29.72 -6.18 -13.02
CA THR A 241 30.44 -7.31 -12.45
C THR A 241 31.91 -7.23 -12.91
N PRO A 242 32.87 -6.96 -12.02
CA PRO A 242 34.27 -6.87 -12.42
C PRO A 242 34.86 -8.26 -12.66
N ASP A 243 35.86 -8.36 -13.55
CA ASP A 243 36.60 -9.61 -13.79
C ASP A 243 37.38 -10.07 -12.57
N SER A 244 37.87 -9.10 -11.76
CA SER A 244 38.64 -9.36 -10.55
C SER A 244 37.99 -8.64 -9.37
N PRO A 245 38.01 -9.23 -8.15
CA PRO A 245 37.42 -8.62 -6.97
C PRO A 245 38.02 -7.23 -6.72
N LEU A 246 37.15 -6.26 -6.45
CA LEU A 246 37.54 -4.92 -6.05
C LEU A 246 37.68 -4.83 -4.52
N ALA A 247 38.77 -4.22 -4.02
CA ALA A 247 38.97 -3.99 -2.59
C ALA A 247 38.09 -2.85 -2.05
N ALA A 248 37.77 -1.87 -2.89
CA ALA A 248 36.90 -0.75 -2.59
C ALA A 248 36.24 -0.22 -3.87
N ALA A 249 35.19 0.57 -3.74
CA ALA A 249 34.59 1.25 -4.89
C ALA A 249 35.58 2.27 -5.46
N PRO A 250 35.97 2.16 -6.75
CA PRO A 250 36.82 3.16 -7.38
C PRO A 250 36.03 4.48 -7.56
N ALA A 251 36.75 5.61 -7.51
CA ALA A 251 36.18 6.89 -7.85
C ALA A 251 35.97 6.97 -9.39
N VAL A 252 34.77 7.25 -9.83
CA VAL A 252 34.40 7.41 -11.24
C VAL A 252 33.70 8.76 -11.44
N PRO A 253 34.41 9.88 -11.29
CA PRO A 253 33.77 11.19 -11.38
C PRO A 253 33.19 11.43 -12.80
N PRO A 254 32.02 12.11 -12.90
CA PRO A 254 31.26 12.79 -11.83
C PRO A 254 30.25 11.89 -11.10
N PHE A 255 30.28 10.58 -11.29
CA PHE A 255 29.25 9.64 -10.83
C PHE A 255 29.54 9.15 -9.41
N GLU A 256 28.44 8.86 -8.69
CA GLU A 256 28.52 8.18 -7.40
C GLU A 256 28.74 6.68 -7.58
N THR A 257 29.70 6.13 -6.85
CA THR A 257 30.04 4.70 -6.93
C THR A 257 29.93 4.02 -5.57
N ARG A 258 29.43 2.78 -5.61
CA ARG A 258 29.32 1.94 -4.42
C ARG A 258 29.67 0.49 -4.75
N LEU A 259 30.50 -0.13 -3.92
CA LEU A 259 30.76 -1.57 -3.99
C LEU A 259 29.66 -2.31 -3.20
N ARG A 260 28.98 -3.21 -3.86
CA ARG A 260 27.92 -4.04 -3.26
C ARG A 260 28.52 -5.21 -2.48
N PRO A 261 27.79 -5.79 -1.50
CA PRO A 261 28.27 -6.94 -0.72
C PRO A 261 28.64 -8.17 -1.56
N ASN A 262 28.03 -8.34 -2.74
CA ASN A 262 28.30 -9.40 -3.69
C ASN A 262 29.53 -9.13 -4.60
N GLY A 263 30.23 -8.01 -4.41
CA GLY A 263 31.38 -7.62 -5.21
C GLY A 263 31.08 -6.88 -6.51
N GLU A 264 29.82 -6.58 -6.82
CA GLU A 264 29.44 -5.76 -7.97
C GLU A 264 29.66 -4.28 -7.67
N LEU A 265 30.10 -3.52 -8.69
CA LEU A 265 30.20 -2.07 -8.65
C LEU A 265 28.91 -1.44 -9.16
N SER A 266 28.22 -0.64 -8.34
CA SER A 266 27.09 0.18 -8.78
C SER A 266 27.55 1.62 -9.02
N VAL A 267 27.14 2.19 -10.15
CA VAL A 267 27.44 3.55 -10.58
C VAL A 267 26.13 4.27 -10.85
N LEU A 268 25.77 5.24 -10.01
CA LEU A 268 24.55 6.04 -10.15
C LEU A 268 24.83 7.21 -11.10
N PHE A 269 23.95 7.41 -12.06
CA PHE A 269 24.01 8.52 -13.01
C PHE A 269 22.62 9.02 -13.40
N LYS A 270 22.52 10.30 -13.80
CA LYS A 270 21.30 10.87 -14.35
C LYS A 270 21.24 10.68 -15.85
N THR A 271 20.12 10.19 -16.36
CA THR A 271 19.96 9.87 -17.79
C THR A 271 19.99 11.12 -18.66
N ALA A 272 19.59 12.29 -18.11
CA ALA A 272 19.73 13.58 -18.79
C ALA A 272 21.20 14.07 -18.91
N GLU A 273 22.11 13.61 -18.05
CA GLU A 273 23.50 14.08 -17.99
C GLU A 273 24.48 13.14 -18.70
N ALA A 274 24.20 11.82 -18.69
CA ALA A 274 25.10 10.82 -19.28
C ALA A 274 24.37 9.60 -19.82
N GLY A 275 24.88 9.04 -20.92
CA GLY A 275 24.46 7.74 -21.42
C GLY A 275 25.27 6.59 -20.82
N VAL A 276 24.73 5.36 -20.88
CA VAL A 276 25.39 4.14 -20.37
C VAL A 276 26.80 3.96 -20.94
N GLU A 277 27.01 4.25 -22.22
CA GLU A 277 28.31 4.14 -22.89
C GLU A 277 29.36 5.07 -22.25
N GLN A 278 28.97 6.32 -21.96
CA GLN A 278 29.84 7.29 -21.32
C GLN A 278 30.21 6.86 -19.89
N VAL A 279 29.23 6.39 -19.12
CA VAL A 279 29.46 5.86 -17.75
C VAL A 279 30.40 4.66 -17.78
N LEU A 280 30.18 3.72 -18.72
CA LEU A 280 31.02 2.55 -18.92
C LEU A 280 32.47 2.91 -19.30
N ALA A 281 32.64 3.91 -20.16
CA ALA A 281 33.96 4.41 -20.53
C ALA A 281 34.73 4.96 -19.30
N GLN A 282 34.05 5.70 -18.44
CA GLN A 282 34.65 6.22 -17.18
C GLN A 282 34.99 5.07 -16.19
N VAL A 283 34.12 4.07 -16.08
CA VAL A 283 34.39 2.88 -15.25
C VAL A 283 35.67 2.15 -15.73
N ARG A 284 35.82 1.97 -17.04
CA ARG A 284 37.04 1.39 -17.64
C ARG A 284 38.28 2.27 -17.44
N ALA A 285 38.12 3.59 -17.57
CA ALA A 285 39.19 4.54 -17.33
C ALA A 285 39.68 4.53 -15.86
N ALA A 286 38.78 4.22 -14.90
CA ALA A 286 39.10 4.01 -13.51
C ALA A 286 39.78 2.65 -13.22
N GLY A 287 40.12 1.86 -14.26
CA GLY A 287 40.87 0.60 -14.16
C GLY A 287 40.01 -0.62 -13.86
N VAL A 288 38.68 -0.53 -14.00
CA VAL A 288 37.78 -1.68 -13.77
C VAL A 288 37.65 -2.48 -15.06
N SER A 289 38.08 -3.74 -15.05
CA SER A 289 37.81 -4.70 -16.11
C SER A 289 36.41 -5.28 -15.93
N VAL A 290 35.59 -5.20 -16.99
CA VAL A 290 34.17 -5.51 -16.93
C VAL A 290 33.91 -6.91 -17.47
N LYS A 291 33.44 -7.81 -16.63
CA LYS A 291 33.00 -9.17 -17.02
C LYS A 291 31.56 -9.18 -17.50
N ASP A 292 30.69 -8.48 -16.82
CA ASP A 292 29.27 -8.35 -17.14
C ASP A 292 28.72 -7.01 -16.68
N LEU A 293 27.63 -6.56 -17.27
CA LEU A 293 26.95 -5.34 -16.89
C LEU A 293 25.43 -5.45 -17.08
N ARG A 294 24.71 -4.73 -16.24
CA ARG A 294 23.27 -4.48 -16.38
C ARG A 294 22.93 -3.08 -15.94
N THR A 295 21.79 -2.57 -16.36
CA THR A 295 21.24 -1.32 -15.87
C THR A 295 20.03 -1.61 -14.99
N GLU A 296 19.93 -0.91 -13.88
CA GLU A 296 18.76 -0.90 -13.00
C GLU A 296 18.10 0.48 -13.08
N GLU A 297 16.79 0.50 -13.23
CA GLU A 297 15.98 1.70 -13.11
C GLU A 297 15.67 1.92 -11.63
N PRO A 298 15.39 3.17 -11.19
CA PRO A 298 14.98 3.43 -9.81
C PRO A 298 13.67 2.69 -9.53
N ASP A 299 13.59 2.12 -8.37
CA ASP A 299 12.38 1.46 -7.87
C ASP A 299 11.53 2.42 -7.01
N LEU A 300 10.38 1.93 -6.56
CA LEU A 300 9.51 2.72 -5.71
C LEU A 300 10.14 3.07 -4.36
N GLU A 301 11.11 2.28 -3.88
CA GLU A 301 11.83 2.55 -2.63
C GLU A 301 12.71 3.79 -2.79
N ASP A 302 13.43 3.91 -3.89
CA ASP A 302 14.26 5.09 -4.20
C ASP A 302 13.41 6.36 -4.24
N VAL A 303 12.28 6.32 -4.96
CA VAL A 303 11.34 7.44 -5.06
C VAL A 303 10.73 7.78 -3.69
N PHE A 304 10.34 6.77 -2.94
CA PHE A 304 9.75 6.94 -1.62
C PHE A 304 10.73 7.60 -0.64
N LEU A 305 11.98 7.15 -0.61
CA LEU A 305 13.03 7.74 0.21
C LEU A 305 13.30 9.19 -0.18
N ALA A 306 13.41 9.48 -1.48
CA ALA A 306 13.61 10.84 -1.96
C ALA A 306 12.47 11.79 -1.56
N LEU A 307 11.21 11.34 -1.60
CA LEU A 307 10.05 12.16 -1.28
C LEU A 307 9.78 12.29 0.23
N THR A 308 10.21 11.34 1.05
CA THR A 308 9.89 11.33 2.48
C THR A 308 11.02 11.78 3.38
N TYR A 309 12.27 11.56 2.98
CA TYR A 309 13.46 11.85 3.80
C TYR A 309 14.36 12.97 3.24
N ALA A 310 14.22 13.36 1.95
CA ALA A 310 15.02 14.42 1.35
C ALA A 310 14.60 15.85 1.76
N GLN A 311 13.55 16.03 2.58
CA GLN A 311 13.26 17.32 3.19
C GLN A 311 14.04 17.43 4.50
N PRO A 312 15.08 18.28 4.59
CA PRO A 312 15.71 18.59 5.87
C PRO A 312 14.66 19.20 6.79
N ASP A 313 14.70 18.81 8.07
CA ASP A 313 13.88 19.40 9.12
C ASP A 313 13.94 20.94 9.01
N ALA A 314 12.84 21.54 8.58
CA ALA A 314 12.61 22.95 8.86
C ALA A 314 12.51 23.05 10.38
N ALA A 315 13.57 23.54 11.02
CA ALA A 315 13.59 23.76 12.45
C ALA A 315 12.35 24.58 12.84
N PRO A 316 11.69 24.25 13.95
CA PRO A 316 10.59 25.08 14.45
C PRO A 316 11.17 26.46 14.82
N ALA A 317 10.62 27.49 14.22
CA ALA A 317 10.87 28.88 14.61
C ALA A 317 10.15 29.19 15.93
#